data_80b83cbb612a240b53d4a25407c98ccd
#
_entry.id   80b83cbb612a240b53d4a25407c98ccd
#
_cell.length_a   1.000
_cell.length_b   1.000
_cell.length_c   1.000
_cell.angle_alpha   90.00
_cell.angle_beta   90.00
_cell.angle_gamma   90.00
#
_symmetry.space_group_name_H-M   'P 1'
#
loop_
_entity.id
_entity.type
_entity.pdbx_description
1 polymer ?
#
loop_
_entity_poly.entity_id
_entity_poly.type
_entity_poly.pdbx_seq_one_letter_code
_entity_poly.pdbx_strand_id
1 'polypeptide(L)'
;MKKSGTMKKMLTYYKPYMRVFWTDMFFATLSAAVALIIPLVVRYVTYNLVYREPAEILHQAAYIAIGLFALVAVDCYSKFYICNYGHVMGAKIEYDMRAEIFAHYQKLSFSFYDDQKVGQLMSRITTDLFDISELMHHGPENIILSVIKIAGALIILVNISPMLAVAAFAILPFMLIYAFVLNKKMRLAFKQNRVKIADINAQIEDNLSGIRVVKSFANEEIENRKFKQGNDGFLAAKKNSYFYMGSYQAGLGAFTTLIQVSVILTGTVLIAKGSVDVSDLVTFMLYISVFTDPVRTLIDFTEQFQNGYTGFERFQEILAIHPDIEDKKDAVELKDVKGDITFENVSFQYEENTEKVLNHISLNVPAGAYMALVGSSGAGKSTLCSLIPRFYDVTGGAVKIDGKDVRDLTLKSLRDHIGIVQQDVYLFVGTVFDNIRYGKPDATREEVIEAAKNANAHEFIMPLPNGYETDIGQRGIKLSGGQKQRLSIARVFLKNPPILIFDEATSALDNESEKVVQDSLEKLAKNRTTFVIAHRLSTIKNAEKIIVLSEDGIEESGTHEELMDRKGTYEKLYNMQFHK
;
A
#
# COMPACT_ATOMS: atom_id res chain seq x y z
N MET A 1 16.21 -14.14 2.92
CA MET A 1 16.24 -14.18 4.41
C MET A 1 15.77 -15.55 4.90
N LYS A 2 16.40 -16.18 5.92
CA LYS A 2 15.93 -17.48 6.46
C LYS A 2 14.56 -17.28 7.12
N LYS A 3 13.56 -18.13 6.81
CA LYS A 3 12.17 -18.09 7.36
C LYS A 3 12.07 -17.88 8.88
N SER A 4 13.06 -18.35 9.65
CA SER A 4 13.15 -18.18 11.10
C SER A 4 13.33 -16.71 11.54
N GLY A 5 13.98 -15.86 10.72
CA GLY A 5 14.19 -14.44 11.05
C GLY A 5 12.94 -13.59 10.87
N THR A 6 12.13 -13.89 9.84
CA THR A 6 10.89 -13.19 9.52
C THR A 6 9.84 -13.36 10.62
N MET A 7 9.60 -14.60 11.07
CA MET A 7 8.69 -14.89 12.17
C MET A 7 9.11 -14.22 13.47
N LYS A 8 10.42 -14.25 13.80
CA LYS A 8 10.93 -13.58 15.00
C LYS A 8 10.70 -12.07 14.98
N LYS A 9 10.89 -11.43 13.83
CA LYS A 9 10.59 -10.00 13.65
C LYS A 9 9.09 -9.71 13.79
N MET A 10 8.23 -10.52 13.17
CA MET A 10 6.77 -10.38 13.29
C MET A 10 6.32 -10.41 14.76
N LEU A 11 6.88 -11.32 15.56
CA LEU A 11 6.58 -11.41 16.99
C LEU A 11 7.00 -10.16 17.79
N THR A 12 7.92 -9.33 17.28
CA THR A 12 8.31 -8.10 17.98
C THR A 12 7.20 -7.06 18.05
N TYR A 13 6.26 -7.07 17.09
CA TYR A 13 5.12 -6.14 17.08
C TYR A 13 4.09 -6.41 18.18
N TYR A 14 4.12 -7.59 18.82
CA TYR A 14 3.30 -7.84 20.01
C TYR A 14 3.84 -7.17 21.29
N LYS A 15 5.12 -6.78 21.33
CA LYS A 15 5.75 -6.28 22.57
C LYS A 15 4.96 -5.17 23.26
N PRO A 16 4.44 -4.13 22.56
CA PRO A 16 3.64 -3.08 23.19
C PRO A 16 2.29 -3.60 23.75
N TYR A 17 1.80 -4.71 23.20
CA TYR A 17 0.45 -5.24 23.43
C TYR A 17 0.42 -6.56 24.21
N MET A 18 1.54 -6.99 24.81
CA MET A 18 1.68 -8.29 25.49
C MET A 18 0.63 -8.54 26.59
N ARG A 19 0.18 -7.49 27.28
CA ARG A 19 -0.86 -7.63 28.30
C ARG A 19 -2.19 -8.04 27.67
N VAL A 20 -2.60 -7.38 26.60
CA VAL A 20 -3.84 -7.69 25.87
C VAL A 20 -3.71 -9.08 25.25
N PHE A 21 -2.58 -9.41 24.64
CA PHE A 21 -2.31 -10.73 24.06
C PHE A 21 -2.50 -11.86 25.08
N TRP A 22 -1.89 -11.78 26.27
CA TRP A 22 -2.01 -12.84 27.26
C TRP A 22 -3.41 -12.92 27.89
N THR A 23 -4.10 -11.80 28.06
CA THR A 23 -5.50 -11.82 28.53
C THR A 23 -6.44 -12.38 27.47
N ASP A 24 -6.18 -12.13 26.19
CA ASP A 24 -6.90 -12.71 25.05
C ASP A 24 -6.72 -14.25 25.03
N MET A 25 -5.50 -14.74 25.15
CA MET A 25 -5.18 -16.17 25.25
C MET A 25 -5.82 -16.83 26.48
N PHE A 26 -5.92 -16.11 27.58
CA PHE A 26 -6.63 -16.59 28.79
C PHE A 26 -8.13 -16.77 28.53
N PHE A 27 -8.80 -15.77 27.94
CA PHE A 27 -10.22 -15.87 27.60
C PHE A 27 -10.50 -16.91 26.50
N ALA A 28 -9.58 -17.07 25.52
CA ALA A 28 -9.65 -18.15 24.54
C ALA A 28 -9.59 -19.52 25.24
N THR A 29 -8.67 -19.70 26.17
CA THR A 29 -8.56 -20.93 26.98
C THR A 29 -9.83 -21.18 27.80
N LEU A 30 -10.37 -20.12 28.39
CA LEU A 30 -11.59 -20.21 29.21
C LEU A 30 -12.82 -20.60 28.37
N SER A 31 -12.99 -19.99 27.18
CA SER A 31 -14.06 -20.36 26.24
C SER A 31 -13.93 -21.80 25.75
N ALA A 32 -12.71 -22.27 25.48
CA ALA A 32 -12.46 -23.65 25.11
C ALA A 32 -12.82 -24.61 26.27
N ALA A 33 -12.48 -24.25 27.51
CA ALA A 33 -12.83 -25.04 28.70
C ALA A 33 -14.34 -25.14 28.88
N VAL A 34 -15.08 -24.04 28.73
CA VAL A 34 -16.55 -24.07 28.81
C VAL A 34 -17.15 -25.02 27.77
N ALA A 35 -16.65 -24.99 26.53
CA ALA A 35 -17.09 -25.89 25.46
C ALA A 35 -16.85 -27.37 25.79
N LEU A 36 -15.80 -27.68 26.57
CA LEU A 36 -15.52 -29.06 27.03
C LEU A 36 -16.37 -29.44 28.26
N ILE A 37 -16.75 -28.52 29.13
CA ILE A 37 -17.49 -28.78 30.36
C ILE A 37 -18.97 -29.05 30.08
N ILE A 38 -19.60 -28.33 29.17
CA ILE A 38 -21.06 -28.45 28.92
C ILE A 38 -21.48 -29.89 28.60
N PRO A 39 -20.83 -30.67 27.72
CA PRO A 39 -21.20 -32.06 27.50
C PRO A 39 -21.02 -32.97 28.74
N LEU A 40 -20.06 -32.66 29.61
CA LEU A 40 -19.89 -33.40 30.89
C LEU A 40 -21.04 -33.14 31.86
N VAL A 41 -21.57 -31.91 31.89
CA VAL A 41 -22.76 -31.60 32.69
C VAL A 41 -23.97 -32.38 32.16
N VAL A 42 -24.14 -32.45 30.82
CA VAL A 42 -25.21 -33.25 30.21
C VAL A 42 -25.02 -34.74 30.59
N ARG A 43 -23.79 -35.25 30.54
CA ARG A 43 -23.49 -36.63 30.98
C ARG A 43 -23.87 -36.85 32.42
N TYR A 44 -23.52 -35.92 33.34
CA TYR A 44 -23.87 -36.01 34.75
C TYR A 44 -25.38 -36.06 34.94
N VAL A 45 -26.14 -35.24 34.24
CA VAL A 45 -27.62 -35.22 34.33
C VAL A 45 -28.20 -36.55 33.83
N THR A 46 -27.76 -37.04 32.67
CA THR A 46 -28.30 -38.25 32.03
C THR A 46 -27.88 -39.54 32.71
N TYR A 47 -26.69 -39.58 33.33
CA TYR A 47 -26.16 -40.77 33.99
C TYR A 47 -26.56 -40.86 35.46
N ASN A 48 -26.51 -39.74 36.23
CA ASN A 48 -26.68 -39.78 37.69
C ASN A 48 -28.03 -39.24 38.14
N LEU A 49 -28.60 -38.24 37.45
CA LEU A 49 -29.73 -37.49 37.98
C LEU A 49 -31.08 -38.06 37.55
N VAL A 50 -31.20 -38.54 36.32
CA VAL A 50 -32.48 -39.00 35.73
C VAL A 50 -33.10 -40.16 36.51
N TYR A 51 -32.34 -40.95 37.25
CA TYR A 51 -32.78 -42.13 37.99
C TYR A 51 -33.06 -41.86 39.48
N ARG A 52 -33.01 -40.59 39.94
CA ARG A 52 -33.27 -40.18 41.32
C ARG A 52 -34.72 -39.79 41.56
N GLU A 53 -35.07 -39.63 42.82
CA GLU A 53 -36.40 -39.18 43.22
C GLU A 53 -36.73 -37.78 42.65
N PRO A 54 -37.98 -37.50 42.20
CA PRO A 54 -38.35 -36.25 41.56
C PRO A 54 -38.02 -34.98 42.36
N ALA A 55 -38.12 -35.03 43.67
CA ALA A 55 -37.81 -33.90 44.58
C ALA A 55 -36.30 -33.57 44.55
N GLU A 56 -35.44 -34.62 44.51
CA GLU A 56 -33.99 -34.46 44.43
C GLU A 56 -33.57 -33.95 43.06
N ILE A 57 -34.22 -34.46 41.98
CA ILE A 57 -34.02 -33.98 40.63
C ILE A 57 -34.27 -32.49 40.53
N LEU A 58 -35.42 -32.00 41.02
CA LEU A 58 -35.79 -30.58 41.01
C LEU A 58 -34.82 -29.70 41.80
N HIS A 59 -34.37 -30.18 42.97
CA HIS A 59 -33.42 -29.45 43.79
C HIS A 59 -32.05 -29.32 43.11
N GLN A 60 -31.52 -30.43 42.54
CA GLN A 60 -30.23 -30.41 41.84
C GLN A 60 -30.32 -29.67 40.49
N ALA A 61 -31.45 -29.74 39.78
CA ALA A 61 -31.67 -29.01 38.55
C ALA A 61 -31.51 -27.48 38.73
N ALA A 62 -31.94 -26.95 39.86
CA ALA A 62 -31.75 -25.52 40.17
C ALA A 62 -30.27 -25.14 40.27
N TYR A 63 -29.43 -25.95 40.94
CA TYR A 63 -27.99 -25.70 41.03
C TYR A 63 -27.30 -25.88 39.68
N ILE A 64 -27.68 -26.90 38.92
CA ILE A 64 -27.15 -27.12 37.54
C ILE A 64 -27.54 -25.95 36.65
N ALA A 65 -28.77 -25.45 36.72
CA ALA A 65 -29.19 -24.29 35.95
C ALA A 65 -28.35 -23.06 36.29
N ILE A 66 -28.15 -22.77 37.60
CA ILE A 66 -27.29 -21.65 38.02
C ILE A 66 -25.86 -21.83 37.47
N GLY A 67 -25.30 -23.04 37.58
CA GLY A 67 -23.96 -23.35 37.07
C GLY A 67 -23.86 -23.18 35.54
N LEU A 68 -24.84 -23.67 34.78
CA LEU A 68 -24.89 -23.52 33.33
C LEU A 68 -25.06 -22.04 32.89
N PHE A 69 -25.92 -21.27 33.58
CA PHE A 69 -26.03 -19.83 33.29
C PHE A 69 -24.73 -19.08 33.61
N ALA A 70 -24.02 -19.46 34.68
CA ALA A 70 -22.70 -18.90 34.97
C ALA A 70 -21.68 -19.25 33.86
N LEU A 71 -21.66 -20.51 33.39
CA LEU A 71 -20.78 -20.92 32.28
C LEU A 71 -21.12 -20.16 30.98
N VAL A 72 -22.41 -19.98 30.66
CA VAL A 72 -22.85 -19.19 29.50
C VAL A 72 -22.39 -17.73 29.64
N ALA A 73 -22.53 -17.12 30.80
CA ALA A 73 -22.09 -15.75 31.03
C ALA A 73 -20.56 -15.63 30.86
N VAL A 74 -19.80 -16.59 31.38
CA VAL A 74 -18.33 -16.65 31.22
C VAL A 74 -17.94 -16.82 29.77
N ASP A 75 -18.57 -17.73 29.03
CA ASP A 75 -18.29 -17.94 27.58
C ASP A 75 -18.66 -16.71 26.75
N CYS A 76 -19.82 -16.10 27.05
CA CYS A 76 -20.26 -14.88 26.38
C CYS A 76 -19.26 -13.74 26.60
N TYR A 77 -18.82 -13.51 27.84
CA TYR A 77 -17.82 -12.49 28.12
C TYR A 77 -16.46 -12.82 27.48
N SER A 78 -16.05 -14.08 27.52
CA SER A 78 -14.80 -14.54 26.88
C SER A 78 -14.83 -14.27 25.39
N LYS A 79 -15.90 -14.65 24.70
CA LYS A 79 -16.09 -14.39 23.26
C LYS A 79 -16.14 -12.89 22.96
N PHE A 80 -16.81 -12.10 23.80
CA PHE A 80 -16.82 -10.65 23.67
C PHE A 80 -15.41 -10.07 23.79
N TYR A 81 -14.63 -10.54 24.80
CA TYR A 81 -13.25 -10.06 25.01
C TYR A 81 -12.37 -10.37 23.80
N ILE A 82 -12.39 -11.61 23.33
CA ILE A 82 -11.64 -12.07 22.17
C ILE A 82 -12.03 -11.24 20.93
N CYS A 83 -13.33 -11.15 20.63
CA CYS A 83 -13.82 -10.46 19.44
C CYS A 83 -13.55 -8.94 19.49
N ASN A 84 -13.62 -8.30 20.66
CA ASN A 84 -13.41 -6.86 20.77
C ASN A 84 -11.93 -6.51 21.00
N TYR A 85 -11.35 -6.96 22.10
CA TYR A 85 -9.99 -6.54 22.49
C TYR A 85 -8.90 -7.20 21.64
N GLY A 86 -9.12 -8.44 21.20
CA GLY A 86 -8.22 -9.11 20.28
C GLY A 86 -8.15 -8.39 18.92
N HIS A 87 -9.30 -8.08 18.30
CA HIS A 87 -9.34 -7.33 17.05
C HIS A 87 -8.78 -5.90 17.20
N VAL A 88 -9.07 -5.21 18.31
CA VAL A 88 -8.49 -3.89 18.61
C VAL A 88 -6.96 -3.98 18.73
N MET A 89 -6.42 -5.05 19.31
CA MET A 89 -4.97 -5.29 19.34
C MET A 89 -4.42 -5.45 17.91
N GLY A 90 -5.05 -6.28 17.07
CA GLY A 90 -4.68 -6.42 15.66
C GLY A 90 -4.69 -5.09 14.92
N ALA A 91 -5.75 -4.29 15.07
CA ALA A 91 -5.88 -2.98 14.47
C ALA A 91 -4.78 -1.98 14.92
N LYS A 92 -4.38 -2.03 16.19
CA LYS A 92 -3.28 -1.21 16.70
C LYS A 92 -1.93 -1.62 16.12
N ILE A 93 -1.67 -2.93 15.98
CA ILE A 93 -0.47 -3.44 15.33
C ILE A 93 -0.44 -2.98 13.87
N GLU A 94 -1.57 -3.09 13.16
CA GLU A 94 -1.71 -2.59 11.79
C GLU A 94 -1.45 -1.07 11.70
N TYR A 95 -1.97 -0.30 12.65
CA TYR A 95 -1.73 1.15 12.74
C TYR A 95 -0.23 1.46 12.88
N ASP A 96 0.48 0.78 13.80
CA ASP A 96 1.92 0.99 14.00
C ASP A 96 2.72 0.62 12.76
N MET A 97 2.42 -0.52 12.14
CA MET A 97 3.08 -0.97 10.91
C MET A 97 2.80 -0.02 9.74
N ARG A 98 1.57 0.51 9.64
CA ARG A 98 1.19 1.49 8.61
C ARG A 98 1.96 2.80 8.78
N ALA A 99 2.10 3.28 10.00
CA ALA A 99 2.88 4.47 10.30
C ALA A 99 4.37 4.26 9.96
N GLU A 100 4.94 3.10 10.31
CA GLU A 100 6.32 2.76 10.03
C GLU A 100 6.62 2.69 8.52
N ILE A 101 5.83 1.96 7.75
CA ILE A 101 6.04 1.84 6.30
C ILE A 101 5.80 3.17 5.57
N PHE A 102 4.81 3.97 6.00
CA PHE A 102 4.57 5.29 5.41
C PHE A 102 5.72 6.25 5.69
N ALA A 103 6.23 6.26 6.93
CA ALA A 103 7.41 7.05 7.28
C ALA A 103 8.66 6.60 6.50
N HIS A 104 8.78 5.30 6.23
CA HIS A 104 9.86 4.76 5.41
C HIS A 104 9.73 5.18 3.94
N TYR A 105 8.53 5.12 3.35
CA TYR A 105 8.28 5.64 2.01
C TYR A 105 8.72 7.09 1.85
N GLN A 106 8.48 7.96 2.84
CA GLN A 106 8.90 9.37 2.77
C GLN A 106 10.43 9.57 2.74
N LYS A 107 11.22 8.55 3.10
CA LYS A 107 12.69 8.59 3.10
C LYS A 107 13.29 8.05 1.81
N LEU A 108 12.57 7.23 1.05
CA LEU A 108 13.07 6.61 -0.16
C LEU A 108 13.34 7.65 -1.26
N SER A 109 14.36 7.40 -2.08
CA SER A 109 14.82 8.27 -3.17
C SER A 109 13.90 8.18 -4.41
N PHE A 110 14.09 9.09 -5.34
CA PHE A 110 13.34 9.10 -6.61
C PHE A 110 13.58 7.82 -7.42
N SER A 111 14.82 7.28 -7.43
CA SER A 111 15.17 6.01 -8.07
C SER A 111 14.22 4.88 -7.72
N PHE A 112 13.83 4.77 -6.44
CA PHE A 112 12.84 3.79 -6.01
C PHE A 112 11.47 4.00 -6.65
N TYR A 113 11.02 5.26 -6.76
CA TYR A 113 9.67 5.58 -7.27
C TYR A 113 9.58 5.47 -8.80
N ASP A 114 10.68 5.65 -9.52
CA ASP A 114 10.71 5.51 -10.98
C ASP A 114 10.32 4.11 -11.43
N ASP A 115 10.71 3.08 -10.65
CA ASP A 115 10.46 1.67 -10.97
C ASP A 115 9.19 1.11 -10.33
N GLN A 116 8.56 1.83 -9.42
CA GLN A 116 7.44 1.30 -8.66
C GLN A 116 6.08 1.81 -9.16
N LYS A 117 5.14 0.89 -9.26
CA LYS A 117 3.74 1.24 -9.52
C LYS A 117 3.04 1.66 -8.23
N VAL A 118 2.55 2.90 -8.17
CA VAL A 118 1.84 3.46 -7.00
C VAL A 118 0.75 2.51 -6.47
N GLY A 119 -0.02 1.85 -7.35
CA GLY A 119 -1.04 0.89 -6.95
C GLY A 119 -0.49 -0.32 -6.18
N GLN A 120 0.75 -0.76 -6.47
CA GLN A 120 1.40 -1.84 -5.71
C GLN A 120 1.81 -1.35 -4.31
N LEU A 121 2.36 -0.14 -4.21
CA LEU A 121 2.71 0.47 -2.92
C LEU A 121 1.47 0.67 -2.04
N MET A 122 0.36 1.12 -2.64
CA MET A 122 -0.94 1.23 -1.95
C MET A 122 -1.43 -0.13 -1.45
N SER A 123 -1.35 -1.19 -2.25
CA SER A 123 -1.75 -2.53 -1.81
C SER A 123 -0.93 -3.02 -0.63
N ARG A 124 0.37 -2.70 -0.58
CA ARG A 124 1.26 -3.08 0.54
C ARG A 124 0.90 -2.38 1.85
N ILE A 125 0.48 -1.11 1.79
CA ILE A 125 0.11 -0.33 2.98
C ILE A 125 -1.34 -0.54 3.43
N THR A 126 -2.16 -1.22 2.62
CA THR A 126 -3.57 -1.51 2.92
C THR A 126 -3.81 -3.01 3.06
N THR A 127 -3.88 -3.73 1.95
CA THR A 127 -4.27 -5.15 1.91
C THR A 127 -3.28 -6.06 2.64
N ASP A 128 -1.97 -5.87 2.39
CA ASP A 128 -0.96 -6.71 3.05
C ASP A 128 -0.96 -6.50 4.57
N LEU A 129 -1.10 -5.26 5.04
CA LEU A 129 -1.15 -4.97 6.47
C LEU A 129 -2.42 -5.54 7.12
N PHE A 130 -3.55 -5.51 6.45
CA PHE A 130 -4.77 -6.15 6.90
C PHE A 130 -4.57 -7.67 7.05
N ASP A 131 -4.03 -8.34 6.03
CA ASP A 131 -3.77 -9.79 6.10
C ASP A 131 -2.78 -10.15 7.22
N ILE A 132 -1.80 -9.28 7.50
CA ILE A 132 -0.86 -9.44 8.62
C ILE A 132 -1.59 -9.30 9.95
N SER A 133 -2.42 -8.27 10.11
CA SER A 133 -3.21 -8.01 11.32
C SER A 133 -4.13 -9.19 11.65
N GLU A 134 -4.84 -9.71 10.65
CA GLU A 134 -5.69 -10.88 10.77
C GLU A 134 -4.91 -12.13 11.20
N LEU A 135 -3.73 -12.35 10.62
CA LEU A 135 -2.84 -13.44 11.03
C LEU A 135 -2.38 -13.27 12.48
N MET A 136 -1.99 -12.07 12.87
CA MET A 136 -1.44 -11.81 14.20
C MET A 136 -2.51 -11.93 15.29
N HIS A 137 -3.77 -11.61 14.99
CA HIS A 137 -4.85 -11.78 15.94
C HIS A 137 -5.38 -13.23 15.94
N HIS A 138 -5.90 -13.71 14.82
CA HIS A 138 -6.54 -15.02 14.75
C HIS A 138 -5.56 -16.21 14.81
N GLY A 139 -4.28 -15.99 14.47
CA GLY A 139 -3.30 -17.07 14.45
C GLY A 139 -3.14 -17.77 15.81
N PRO A 140 -2.68 -17.07 16.84
CA PRO A 140 -2.51 -17.64 18.17
C PRO A 140 -3.83 -18.14 18.77
N GLU A 141 -4.92 -17.39 18.60
CA GLU A 141 -6.26 -17.71 19.06
C GLU A 141 -6.74 -19.06 18.50
N ASN A 142 -6.79 -19.19 17.17
CA ASN A 142 -7.26 -20.40 16.50
C ASN A 142 -6.43 -21.63 16.85
N ILE A 143 -5.11 -21.47 17.01
CA ILE A 143 -4.22 -22.57 17.42
C ILE A 143 -4.54 -23.01 18.85
N ILE A 144 -4.62 -22.07 19.80
CA ILE A 144 -4.87 -22.39 21.21
C ILE A 144 -6.26 -23.02 21.39
N LEU A 145 -7.31 -22.38 20.86
CA LEU A 145 -8.68 -22.92 20.90
C LEU A 145 -8.76 -24.33 20.30
N SER A 146 -8.13 -24.54 19.15
CA SER A 146 -8.19 -25.85 18.46
C SER A 146 -7.44 -26.92 19.22
N VAL A 147 -6.23 -26.61 19.70
CA VAL A 147 -5.42 -27.58 20.45
C VAL A 147 -6.13 -27.98 21.75
N ILE A 148 -6.67 -27.03 22.51
CA ILE A 148 -7.35 -27.31 23.78
C ILE A 148 -8.62 -28.14 23.54
N LYS A 149 -9.45 -27.76 22.54
CA LYS A 149 -10.69 -28.48 22.25
C LYS A 149 -10.43 -29.90 21.74
N ILE A 150 -9.50 -30.09 20.80
CA ILE A 150 -9.19 -31.41 20.25
C ILE A 150 -8.55 -32.31 21.32
N ALA A 151 -7.50 -31.82 21.99
CA ALA A 151 -6.81 -32.61 23.01
C ALA A 151 -7.70 -32.87 24.23
N GLY A 152 -8.46 -31.86 24.69
CA GLY A 152 -9.40 -31.99 25.79
C GLY A 152 -10.52 -32.99 25.49
N ALA A 153 -11.14 -32.90 24.29
CA ALA A 153 -12.14 -33.88 23.87
C ALA A 153 -11.56 -35.30 23.79
N LEU A 154 -10.37 -35.47 23.20
CA LEU A 154 -9.70 -36.77 23.11
C LEU A 154 -9.47 -37.38 24.49
N ILE A 155 -8.89 -36.61 25.43
CA ILE A 155 -8.62 -37.06 26.81
C ILE A 155 -9.92 -37.46 27.48
N ILE A 156 -10.96 -36.65 27.43
CA ILE A 156 -12.25 -36.91 28.07
C ILE A 156 -12.89 -38.17 27.46
N LEU A 157 -12.97 -38.27 26.14
CA LEU A 157 -13.64 -39.37 25.45
C LEU A 157 -12.93 -40.70 25.64
N VAL A 158 -11.58 -40.75 25.64
CA VAL A 158 -10.79 -41.93 25.94
C VAL A 158 -11.04 -42.42 27.37
N ASN A 159 -11.19 -41.51 28.36
CA ASN A 159 -11.50 -41.89 29.73
C ASN A 159 -12.94 -42.40 29.92
N ILE A 160 -13.88 -42.00 29.07
CA ILE A 160 -15.26 -42.51 29.12
C ILE A 160 -15.34 -43.92 28.48
N SER A 161 -14.88 -44.03 27.23
CA SER A 161 -14.85 -45.33 26.53
C SER A 161 -13.76 -45.31 25.45
N PRO A 162 -12.63 -46.02 25.64
CA PRO A 162 -11.57 -46.08 24.63
C PRO A 162 -12.05 -46.62 23.27
N MET A 163 -12.98 -47.56 23.27
CA MET A 163 -13.47 -48.19 22.02
C MET A 163 -14.36 -47.24 21.20
N LEU A 164 -15.23 -46.47 21.88
CA LEU A 164 -15.98 -45.39 21.24
C LEU A 164 -15.07 -44.23 20.77
N ALA A 165 -14.04 -43.92 21.54
CA ALA A 165 -13.06 -42.93 21.15
C ALA A 165 -12.31 -43.36 19.86
N VAL A 166 -11.90 -44.63 19.75
CA VAL A 166 -11.34 -45.16 18.49
C VAL A 166 -12.33 -45.01 17.33
N ALA A 167 -13.61 -45.36 17.53
CA ALA A 167 -14.64 -45.23 16.50
C ALA A 167 -14.83 -43.78 16.03
N ALA A 168 -14.74 -42.82 16.95
CA ALA A 168 -14.86 -41.38 16.64
C ALA A 168 -13.61 -40.83 15.93
N PHE A 169 -12.41 -41.19 16.40
CA PHE A 169 -11.17 -40.56 15.92
C PHE A 169 -10.52 -41.33 14.74
N ALA A 170 -10.85 -42.58 14.47
CA ALA A 170 -10.30 -43.36 13.33
C ALA A 170 -10.63 -42.75 11.97
N ILE A 171 -11.72 -42.01 11.85
CA ILE A 171 -12.15 -41.35 10.60
C ILE A 171 -11.44 -40.01 10.38
N LEU A 172 -10.94 -39.36 11.44
CA LEU A 172 -10.30 -38.03 11.38
C LEU A 172 -9.09 -37.96 10.41
N PRO A 173 -8.15 -38.93 10.39
CA PRO A 173 -7.04 -38.91 9.44
C PRO A 173 -7.52 -38.85 7.97
N PHE A 174 -8.56 -39.59 7.63
CA PHE A 174 -9.14 -39.59 6.27
C PHE A 174 -9.81 -38.26 5.95
N MET A 175 -10.53 -37.67 6.92
CA MET A 175 -11.11 -36.35 6.83
C MET A 175 -10.02 -35.28 6.61
N LEU A 176 -8.90 -35.35 7.34
CA LEU A 176 -7.77 -34.43 7.20
C LEU A 176 -7.11 -34.52 5.82
N ILE A 177 -6.86 -35.75 5.33
CA ILE A 177 -6.29 -35.98 4.00
C ILE A 177 -7.22 -35.39 2.92
N TYR A 178 -8.52 -35.71 2.99
CA TYR A 178 -9.52 -35.20 2.07
C TYR A 178 -9.55 -33.68 2.08
N ALA A 179 -9.66 -33.09 3.26
CA ALA A 179 -9.72 -31.66 3.46
C ALA A 179 -8.46 -30.96 2.92
N PHE A 180 -7.26 -31.49 3.18
CA PHE A 180 -6.01 -30.95 2.67
C PHE A 180 -5.94 -30.97 1.13
N VAL A 181 -6.32 -32.10 0.52
CA VAL A 181 -6.31 -32.26 -0.95
C VAL A 181 -7.30 -31.32 -1.61
N LEU A 182 -8.53 -31.25 -1.11
CA LEU A 182 -9.57 -30.39 -1.69
C LEU A 182 -9.30 -28.91 -1.44
N ASN A 183 -8.83 -28.53 -0.26
CA ASN A 183 -8.43 -27.17 0.03
C ASN A 183 -7.33 -26.68 -0.91
N LYS A 184 -6.32 -27.53 -1.21
CA LYS A 184 -5.28 -27.19 -2.20
C LYS A 184 -5.88 -26.95 -3.60
N LYS A 185 -6.78 -27.81 -4.06
CA LYS A 185 -7.47 -27.66 -5.36
C LYS A 185 -8.36 -26.42 -5.39
N MET A 186 -9.12 -26.20 -4.33
CA MET A 186 -9.98 -25.02 -4.17
C MET A 186 -9.15 -23.72 -4.24
N ARG A 187 -8.04 -23.63 -3.52
CA ARG A 187 -7.13 -22.47 -3.58
C ARG A 187 -6.57 -22.21 -4.98
N LEU A 188 -6.18 -23.24 -5.71
CA LEU A 188 -5.73 -23.10 -7.10
C LEU A 188 -6.85 -22.55 -8.00
N ALA A 189 -8.07 -23.06 -7.85
CA ALA A 189 -9.23 -22.58 -8.61
C ALA A 189 -9.57 -21.12 -8.27
N PHE A 190 -9.54 -20.73 -6.98
CA PHE A 190 -9.74 -19.33 -6.57
C PHE A 190 -8.62 -18.42 -7.08
N LYS A 191 -7.36 -18.90 -7.13
CA LYS A 191 -6.25 -18.13 -7.73
C LYS A 191 -6.50 -17.89 -9.22
N GLN A 192 -6.94 -18.91 -9.98
CA GLN A 192 -7.30 -18.74 -11.38
C GLN A 192 -8.47 -17.75 -11.57
N ASN A 193 -9.47 -17.83 -10.69
CA ASN A 193 -10.57 -16.86 -10.68
C ASN A 193 -10.09 -15.42 -10.44
N ARG A 194 -9.14 -15.20 -9.50
CA ARG A 194 -8.53 -13.88 -9.27
C ARG A 194 -7.77 -13.36 -10.51
N VAL A 195 -7.08 -14.22 -11.23
CA VAL A 195 -6.43 -13.84 -12.50
C VAL A 195 -7.47 -13.40 -13.52
N LYS A 196 -8.57 -14.17 -13.69
CA LYS A 196 -9.60 -13.83 -14.66
C LYS A 196 -10.36 -12.55 -14.34
N ILE A 197 -10.62 -12.25 -13.07
CA ILE A 197 -11.23 -10.95 -12.70
C ILE A 197 -10.25 -9.79 -12.89
N ALA A 198 -8.94 -10.02 -12.69
CA ALA A 198 -7.92 -9.00 -12.99
C ALA A 198 -7.86 -8.69 -14.51
N ASP A 199 -7.93 -9.72 -15.37
CA ASP A 199 -8.02 -9.55 -16.83
C ASP A 199 -9.24 -8.70 -17.22
N ILE A 200 -10.41 -8.97 -16.61
CA ILE A 200 -11.64 -8.19 -16.83
C ILE A 200 -11.49 -6.75 -16.35
N ASN A 201 -10.94 -6.54 -15.16
CA ASN A 201 -10.75 -5.20 -14.62
C ASN A 201 -9.83 -4.36 -15.52
N ALA A 202 -8.73 -4.94 -16.00
CA ALA A 202 -7.84 -4.27 -16.95
C ALA A 202 -8.57 -3.92 -18.26
N GLN A 203 -9.41 -4.82 -18.78
CA GLN A 203 -10.22 -4.56 -19.99
C GLN A 203 -11.25 -3.46 -19.76
N ILE A 204 -11.91 -3.44 -18.60
CA ILE A 204 -12.87 -2.38 -18.22
C ILE A 204 -12.15 -1.03 -18.10
N GLU A 205 -10.99 -1.01 -17.42
CA GLU A 205 -10.19 0.21 -17.24
C GLU A 205 -9.75 0.79 -18.59
N ASP A 206 -9.22 -0.05 -19.49
CA ASP A 206 -8.81 0.35 -20.84
C ASP A 206 -9.99 0.92 -21.64
N ASN A 207 -11.12 0.19 -21.65
CA ASN A 207 -12.32 0.61 -22.37
C ASN A 207 -12.91 1.92 -21.83
N LEU A 208 -13.05 2.06 -20.50
CA LEU A 208 -13.62 3.27 -19.89
C LEU A 208 -12.67 4.47 -20.03
N SER A 209 -11.36 4.25 -19.92
CA SER A 209 -10.36 5.29 -20.17
C SER A 209 -10.38 5.75 -21.63
N GLY A 210 -10.53 4.80 -22.55
CA GLY A 210 -10.64 5.02 -23.99
C GLY A 210 -12.06 5.30 -24.51
N ILE A 211 -13.06 5.54 -23.64
CA ILE A 211 -14.48 5.58 -24.04
C ILE A 211 -14.78 6.61 -25.14
N ARG A 212 -14.06 7.74 -25.16
CA ARG A 212 -14.20 8.76 -26.21
C ARG A 212 -13.77 8.21 -27.56
N VAL A 213 -12.73 7.39 -27.61
CA VAL A 213 -12.27 6.72 -28.84
C VAL A 213 -13.29 5.70 -29.29
N VAL A 214 -13.77 4.83 -28.39
CA VAL A 214 -14.83 3.86 -28.70
C VAL A 214 -16.04 4.55 -29.31
N LYS A 215 -16.50 5.65 -28.71
CA LYS A 215 -17.65 6.44 -29.18
C LYS A 215 -17.36 7.13 -30.52
N SER A 216 -16.16 7.69 -30.71
CA SER A 216 -15.82 8.40 -31.97
C SER A 216 -15.75 7.47 -33.17
N PHE A 217 -15.45 6.19 -32.97
CA PHE A 217 -15.39 5.18 -34.03
C PHE A 217 -16.64 4.28 -34.08
N ALA A 218 -17.67 4.52 -33.23
CA ALA A 218 -18.88 3.71 -33.12
C ALA A 218 -18.61 2.20 -32.95
N ASN A 219 -17.57 1.84 -32.15
CA ASN A 219 -17.09 0.47 -31.98
C ASN A 219 -17.62 -0.23 -30.72
N GLU A 220 -18.75 0.22 -30.17
CA GLU A 220 -19.34 -0.33 -28.92
C GLU A 220 -19.64 -1.83 -29.03
N GLU A 221 -20.08 -2.30 -30.21
CA GLU A 221 -20.36 -3.73 -30.39
C GLU A 221 -19.09 -4.59 -30.38
N ILE A 222 -17.98 -4.05 -30.87
CA ILE A 222 -16.69 -4.72 -30.85
C ILE A 222 -16.23 -4.88 -29.40
N GLU A 223 -16.29 -3.82 -28.62
CA GLU A 223 -15.90 -3.83 -27.21
C GLU A 223 -16.83 -4.72 -26.38
N ASN A 224 -18.14 -4.71 -26.62
CA ASN A 224 -19.08 -5.62 -25.99
C ASN A 224 -18.77 -7.11 -26.27
N ARG A 225 -18.33 -7.45 -27.49
CA ARG A 225 -17.92 -8.83 -27.82
C ARG A 225 -16.64 -9.23 -27.11
N LYS A 226 -15.64 -8.35 -27.04
CA LYS A 226 -14.41 -8.60 -26.28
C LYS A 226 -14.72 -8.82 -24.80
N PHE A 227 -15.51 -7.92 -24.21
CA PHE A 227 -15.92 -8.03 -22.81
C PHE A 227 -16.68 -9.33 -22.54
N LYS A 228 -17.60 -9.73 -23.43
CA LYS A 228 -18.33 -10.99 -23.30
C LYS A 228 -17.40 -12.19 -23.26
N GLN A 229 -16.37 -12.25 -24.12
CA GLN A 229 -15.39 -13.35 -24.11
C GLN A 229 -14.62 -13.42 -22.79
N GLY A 230 -14.15 -12.28 -22.27
CA GLY A 230 -13.49 -12.20 -20.96
C GLY A 230 -14.42 -12.66 -19.83
N ASN A 231 -15.66 -12.18 -19.85
CA ASN A 231 -16.69 -12.51 -18.85
C ASN A 231 -17.11 -13.98 -18.87
N ASP A 232 -17.20 -14.59 -20.06
CA ASP A 232 -17.46 -16.04 -20.20
C ASP A 232 -16.29 -16.87 -19.61
N GLY A 233 -15.04 -16.44 -19.85
CA GLY A 233 -13.85 -17.03 -19.24
C GLY A 233 -13.83 -16.93 -17.71
N PHE A 234 -14.22 -15.76 -17.17
CA PHE A 234 -14.37 -15.57 -15.73
C PHE A 234 -15.47 -16.46 -15.14
N LEU A 235 -16.64 -16.54 -15.81
CA LEU A 235 -17.74 -17.39 -15.38
C LEU A 235 -17.31 -18.87 -15.30
N ALA A 236 -16.54 -19.34 -16.28
CA ALA A 236 -16.01 -20.71 -16.29
C ALA A 236 -15.07 -20.96 -15.11
N ALA A 237 -14.13 -20.03 -14.85
CA ALA A 237 -13.22 -20.10 -13.70
C ALA A 237 -13.99 -20.07 -12.36
N LYS A 238 -15.02 -19.21 -12.26
CA LYS A 238 -15.87 -19.10 -11.07
C LYS A 238 -16.69 -20.37 -10.81
N LYS A 239 -17.25 -20.99 -11.85
CA LYS A 239 -17.94 -22.28 -11.75
C LYS A 239 -17.01 -23.37 -11.22
N ASN A 240 -15.76 -23.44 -11.72
CA ASN A 240 -14.76 -24.37 -11.24
C ASN A 240 -14.40 -24.15 -9.76
N SER A 241 -14.27 -22.88 -9.35
CA SER A 241 -14.01 -22.50 -7.95
C SER A 241 -15.15 -22.99 -7.03
N TYR A 242 -16.39 -22.77 -7.44
CA TYR A 242 -17.58 -23.20 -6.68
C TYR A 242 -17.74 -24.73 -6.65
N PHE A 243 -17.33 -25.43 -7.70
CA PHE A 243 -17.32 -26.88 -7.69
C PHE A 243 -16.39 -27.44 -6.61
N TYR A 244 -15.15 -26.92 -6.52
CA TYR A 244 -14.23 -27.37 -5.47
C TYR A 244 -14.67 -26.90 -4.07
N MET A 245 -15.24 -25.72 -3.93
CA MET A 245 -15.80 -25.24 -2.67
C MET A 245 -16.97 -26.12 -2.20
N GLY A 246 -17.91 -26.42 -3.09
CA GLY A 246 -19.04 -27.32 -2.80
C GLY A 246 -18.57 -28.72 -2.44
N SER A 247 -17.60 -29.26 -3.20
CA SER A 247 -17.00 -30.57 -2.91
C SER A 247 -16.32 -30.59 -1.54
N TYR A 248 -15.56 -29.54 -1.20
CA TYR A 248 -14.91 -29.40 0.11
C TYR A 248 -15.91 -29.39 1.25
N GLN A 249 -16.94 -28.54 1.18
CA GLN A 249 -17.94 -28.41 2.24
C GLN A 249 -18.81 -29.67 2.38
N ALA A 250 -19.29 -30.22 1.26
CA ALA A 250 -20.10 -31.43 1.26
C ALA A 250 -19.33 -32.63 1.80
N GLY A 251 -18.06 -32.77 1.41
CA GLY A 251 -17.23 -33.86 1.90
C GLY A 251 -16.90 -33.73 3.40
N LEU A 252 -16.56 -32.54 3.90
CA LEU A 252 -16.38 -32.35 5.34
C LEU A 252 -17.67 -32.67 6.13
N GLY A 253 -18.82 -32.23 5.62
CA GLY A 253 -20.11 -32.60 6.19
C GLY A 253 -20.34 -34.11 6.21
N ALA A 254 -20.04 -34.80 5.09
CA ALA A 254 -20.15 -36.24 5.01
C ALA A 254 -19.23 -36.96 6.01
N PHE A 255 -17.96 -36.55 6.15
CA PHE A 255 -17.07 -37.12 7.16
C PHE A 255 -17.58 -36.91 8.59
N THR A 256 -18.10 -35.71 8.92
CA THR A 256 -18.73 -35.45 10.24
C THR A 256 -19.90 -36.40 10.47
N THR A 257 -20.77 -36.61 9.46
CA THR A 257 -21.88 -37.54 9.56
C THR A 257 -21.39 -38.99 9.66
N LEU A 258 -20.33 -39.40 8.95
CA LEU A 258 -19.73 -40.71 9.07
C LEU A 258 -19.17 -40.99 10.48
N ILE A 259 -18.55 -39.96 11.11
CA ILE A 259 -18.13 -40.04 12.51
C ILE A 259 -19.35 -40.31 13.41
N GLN A 260 -20.45 -39.56 13.21
CA GLN A 260 -21.68 -39.74 13.98
C GLN A 260 -22.23 -41.16 13.82
N VAL A 261 -22.34 -41.64 12.58
CA VAL A 261 -22.82 -42.99 12.27
C VAL A 261 -21.92 -44.06 12.90
N SER A 262 -20.59 -43.92 12.81
CA SER A 262 -19.63 -44.82 13.43
C SER A 262 -19.79 -44.90 14.94
N VAL A 263 -19.95 -43.73 15.60
CA VAL A 263 -20.18 -43.64 17.05
C VAL A 263 -21.52 -44.29 17.44
N ILE A 264 -22.60 -44.03 16.67
CA ILE A 264 -23.93 -44.60 16.96
C ILE A 264 -23.88 -46.13 16.82
N LEU A 265 -23.34 -46.66 15.70
CA LEU A 265 -23.29 -48.11 15.47
C LEU A 265 -22.43 -48.82 16.51
N THR A 266 -21.22 -48.30 16.77
CA THR A 266 -20.33 -48.87 17.79
C THR A 266 -20.94 -48.74 19.18
N GLY A 267 -21.53 -47.59 19.50
CA GLY A 267 -22.21 -47.34 20.76
C GLY A 267 -23.37 -48.30 21.00
N THR A 268 -24.21 -48.53 19.98
CA THR A 268 -25.32 -49.49 20.04
C THR A 268 -24.84 -50.89 20.37
N VAL A 269 -23.75 -51.34 19.74
CA VAL A 269 -23.16 -52.66 20.03
C VAL A 269 -22.60 -52.75 21.46
N LEU A 270 -21.93 -51.68 21.91
CA LEU A 270 -21.34 -51.62 23.27
C LEU A 270 -22.42 -51.55 24.37
N ILE A 271 -23.50 -50.81 24.11
CA ILE A 271 -24.67 -50.77 25.00
C ILE A 271 -25.30 -52.14 25.11
N ALA A 272 -25.52 -52.84 24.00
CA ALA A 272 -26.04 -54.23 23.99
C ALA A 272 -25.14 -55.19 24.77
N LYS A 273 -23.84 -54.96 24.85
CA LYS A 273 -22.87 -55.74 25.64
C LYS A 273 -22.76 -55.27 27.10
N GLY A 274 -23.47 -54.21 27.50
CA GLY A 274 -23.41 -53.65 28.83
C GLY A 274 -22.09 -52.93 29.18
N SER A 275 -21.28 -52.58 28.17
CA SER A 275 -19.95 -51.95 28.33
C SER A 275 -19.99 -50.42 28.33
N VAL A 276 -21.08 -49.81 27.88
CA VAL A 276 -21.27 -48.37 27.72
C VAL A 276 -22.75 -48.05 27.98
N ASP A 277 -23.05 -46.94 28.61
CA ASP A 277 -24.41 -46.47 28.83
C ASP A 277 -24.92 -45.55 27.70
N VAL A 278 -26.24 -45.36 27.62
CA VAL A 278 -26.87 -44.42 26.68
C VAL A 278 -26.39 -42.99 26.93
N SER A 279 -26.14 -42.60 28.16
CA SER A 279 -25.57 -41.30 28.55
C SER A 279 -24.16 -41.06 27.98
N ASP A 280 -23.35 -42.11 27.90
CA ASP A 280 -22.03 -42.05 27.26
C ASP A 280 -22.16 -41.81 25.76
N LEU A 281 -23.08 -42.52 25.09
CA LEU A 281 -23.35 -42.31 23.67
C LEU A 281 -23.80 -40.86 23.39
N VAL A 282 -24.72 -40.33 24.17
CA VAL A 282 -25.17 -38.93 24.05
C VAL A 282 -23.99 -37.97 24.23
N THR A 283 -23.13 -38.24 25.22
CA THR A 283 -21.92 -37.44 25.48
C THR A 283 -20.98 -37.44 24.27
N PHE A 284 -20.71 -38.61 23.68
CA PHE A 284 -19.90 -38.69 22.48
C PHE A 284 -20.49 -37.88 21.33
N MET A 285 -21.81 -37.97 21.11
CA MET A 285 -22.50 -37.19 20.08
C MET A 285 -22.34 -35.68 20.26
N LEU A 286 -22.37 -35.18 21.48
CA LEU A 286 -22.17 -33.78 21.79
C LEU A 286 -20.71 -33.33 21.55
N TYR A 287 -19.74 -34.22 21.81
CA TYR A 287 -18.33 -33.89 21.57
C TYR A 287 -17.92 -33.89 20.10
N ILE A 288 -18.68 -34.49 19.19
CA ILE A 288 -18.30 -34.57 17.77
C ILE A 288 -18.05 -33.17 17.20
N SER A 289 -18.96 -32.21 17.41
CA SER A 289 -18.76 -30.83 16.96
C SER A 289 -17.59 -30.16 17.68
N VAL A 290 -17.39 -30.42 18.97
CA VAL A 290 -16.33 -29.82 19.77
C VAL A 290 -14.92 -30.12 19.22
N PHE A 291 -14.71 -31.31 18.62
CA PHE A 291 -13.40 -31.62 18.03
C PHE A 291 -13.35 -31.51 16.50
N THR A 292 -14.49 -31.60 15.77
CA THR A 292 -14.49 -31.48 14.30
C THR A 292 -14.43 -30.04 13.82
N ASP A 293 -15.08 -29.09 14.50
CA ASP A 293 -15.07 -27.67 14.14
C ASP A 293 -13.66 -27.06 14.22
N PRO A 294 -12.87 -27.29 15.29
CA PRO A 294 -11.47 -26.87 15.34
C PRO A 294 -10.59 -27.42 14.19
N VAL A 295 -10.84 -28.66 13.75
CA VAL A 295 -10.13 -29.24 12.60
C VAL A 295 -10.40 -28.42 11.34
N ARG A 296 -11.66 -28.04 11.09
CA ARG A 296 -12.03 -27.17 9.97
C ARG A 296 -11.35 -25.81 10.09
N THR A 297 -11.43 -25.18 11.29
CA THR A 297 -10.79 -23.88 11.56
C THR A 297 -9.29 -23.90 11.26
N LEU A 298 -8.55 -24.94 11.68
CA LEU A 298 -7.12 -25.06 11.39
C LEU A 298 -6.79 -25.22 9.90
N ILE A 299 -7.67 -25.88 9.13
CA ILE A 299 -7.49 -26.03 7.69
C ILE A 299 -7.71 -24.68 6.99
N ASP A 300 -8.78 -23.96 7.35
CA ASP A 300 -9.11 -22.66 6.78
C ASP A 300 -8.06 -21.60 7.17
N PHE A 301 -7.55 -21.68 8.40
CA PHE A 301 -6.46 -20.83 8.89
C PHE A 301 -5.16 -20.97 8.07
N THR A 302 -4.95 -22.09 7.37
CA THR A 302 -3.73 -22.27 6.55
C THR A 302 -3.61 -21.20 5.44
N GLU A 303 -4.73 -20.78 4.86
CA GLU A 303 -4.73 -19.71 3.83
C GLU A 303 -4.43 -18.35 4.47
N GLN A 304 -5.09 -18.03 5.57
CA GLN A 304 -4.87 -16.79 6.32
C GLN A 304 -3.41 -16.68 6.77
N PHE A 305 -2.84 -17.76 7.29
CA PHE A 305 -1.43 -17.84 7.64
C PHE A 305 -0.52 -17.53 6.45
N GLN A 306 -0.79 -18.13 5.29
CA GLN A 306 0.02 -17.93 4.08
C GLN A 306 -0.06 -16.49 3.58
N ASN A 307 -1.26 -15.89 3.55
CA ASN A 307 -1.47 -14.52 3.10
C ASN A 307 -0.76 -13.53 4.04
N GLY A 308 -1.00 -13.62 5.34
CA GLY A 308 -0.39 -12.73 6.33
C GLY A 308 1.13 -12.89 6.40
N TYR A 309 1.64 -14.13 6.32
CA TYR A 309 3.09 -14.37 6.30
C TYR A 309 3.75 -13.77 5.04
N THR A 310 3.16 -13.97 3.86
CA THR A 310 3.67 -13.40 2.61
C THR A 310 3.55 -11.87 2.59
N GLY A 311 2.45 -11.32 3.15
CA GLY A 311 2.30 -9.89 3.37
C GLY A 311 3.42 -9.32 4.23
N PHE A 312 3.75 -10.03 5.33
CA PHE A 312 4.84 -9.61 6.22
C PHE A 312 6.24 -9.72 5.56
N GLU A 313 6.47 -10.71 4.69
CA GLU A 313 7.71 -10.78 3.89
C GLU A 313 7.83 -9.53 2.99
N ARG A 314 6.78 -9.17 2.26
CA ARG A 314 6.76 -7.96 1.42
C ARG A 314 6.92 -6.66 2.21
N PHE A 315 6.31 -6.58 3.39
CA PHE A 315 6.50 -5.47 4.31
C PHE A 315 7.96 -5.33 4.73
N GLN A 316 8.61 -6.44 5.09
CA GLN A 316 10.03 -6.46 5.45
C GLN A 316 10.95 -6.15 4.27
N GLU A 317 10.60 -6.56 3.05
CA GLU A 317 11.34 -6.22 1.82
C GLU A 317 11.41 -4.71 1.64
N ILE A 318 10.28 -4.01 1.81
CA ILE A 318 10.26 -2.54 1.72
C ILE A 318 11.12 -1.90 2.81
N LEU A 319 10.97 -2.30 4.06
CA LEU A 319 11.75 -1.74 5.16
C LEU A 319 13.25 -2.06 5.08
N ALA A 320 13.64 -3.04 4.28
CA ALA A 320 15.04 -3.39 4.04
C ALA A 320 15.69 -2.55 2.93
N ILE A 321 14.91 -1.80 2.16
CA ILE A 321 15.45 -0.89 1.14
C ILE A 321 16.06 0.31 1.84
N HIS A 322 17.35 0.48 1.67
CA HIS A 322 18.03 1.67 2.17
C HIS A 322 17.86 2.81 1.16
N PRO A 323 17.53 4.02 1.59
CA PRO A 323 17.54 5.17 0.70
C PRO A 323 18.96 5.38 0.12
N ASP A 324 19.04 5.57 -1.20
CA ASP A 324 20.34 5.83 -1.86
C ASP A 324 20.86 7.23 -1.52
N ILE A 325 19.94 8.13 -1.15
CA ILE A 325 20.23 9.53 -0.85
C ILE A 325 19.81 9.82 0.58
N GLU A 326 20.80 10.00 1.44
CA GLU A 326 20.65 10.37 2.86
C GLU A 326 21.61 11.51 3.22
N ASP A 327 21.26 12.23 4.29
CA ASP A 327 22.19 13.20 4.88
C ASP A 327 23.39 12.48 5.46
N LYS A 328 24.60 12.95 5.13
CA LYS A 328 25.82 12.49 5.81
C LYS A 328 25.76 12.90 7.28
N LYS A 329 26.47 12.18 8.14
CA LYS A 329 26.54 12.48 9.59
C LYS A 329 27.10 13.85 9.90
N ASP A 330 27.95 14.35 9.02
CA ASP A 330 28.64 15.64 9.06
C ASP A 330 28.05 16.65 8.06
N ALA A 331 26.85 16.36 7.51
CA ALA A 331 26.17 17.26 6.60
C ALA A 331 25.91 18.62 7.25
N VAL A 332 26.21 19.68 6.51
CA VAL A 332 26.06 21.08 6.98
C VAL A 332 24.81 21.72 6.41
N GLU A 333 24.21 22.65 7.15
CA GLU A 333 23.12 23.47 6.62
C GLU A 333 23.65 24.49 5.62
N LEU A 334 22.94 24.66 4.53
CA LEU A 334 23.17 25.71 3.54
C LEU A 334 22.51 27.01 4.05
N LYS A 335 23.34 28.05 4.32
CA LYS A 335 22.88 29.35 4.84
C LYS A 335 23.40 30.48 3.94
N ASP A 336 22.67 31.61 3.91
CA ASP A 336 23.03 32.82 3.17
C ASP A 336 23.35 32.55 1.68
N VAL A 337 22.45 31.84 1.02
CA VAL A 337 22.66 31.30 -0.33
C VAL A 337 22.65 32.42 -1.36
N LYS A 338 23.78 32.55 -2.08
CA LYS A 338 23.89 33.45 -3.23
C LYS A 338 23.34 32.81 -4.49
N GLY A 339 23.53 31.48 -4.63
CA GLY A 339 23.03 30.67 -5.72
C GLY A 339 24.01 30.51 -6.87
N ASP A 340 25.33 30.59 -6.62
CA ASP A 340 26.34 30.15 -7.60
C ASP A 340 26.29 28.63 -7.75
N ILE A 341 26.18 28.10 -8.96
CA ILE A 341 26.06 26.65 -9.20
C ILE A 341 27.15 26.20 -10.14
N THR A 342 27.94 25.23 -9.68
CA THR A 342 29.06 24.67 -10.46
C THR A 342 28.89 23.17 -10.64
N PHE A 343 28.95 22.72 -11.89
CA PHE A 343 29.10 21.32 -12.27
C PHE A 343 30.56 21.06 -12.61
N GLU A 344 31.21 20.17 -11.86
CA GLU A 344 32.62 19.81 -12.05
C GLU A 344 32.72 18.40 -12.62
N ASN A 345 32.96 18.28 -13.92
CA ASN A 345 33.17 17.00 -14.61
C ASN A 345 32.07 15.96 -14.32
N VAL A 346 30.81 16.41 -14.31
CA VAL A 346 29.64 15.62 -13.90
C VAL A 346 29.32 14.57 -14.94
N SER A 347 29.23 13.32 -14.50
CA SER A 347 28.68 12.20 -15.28
C SER A 347 27.52 11.58 -14.50
N PHE A 348 26.50 11.15 -15.22
CA PHE A 348 25.32 10.51 -14.63
C PHE A 348 24.74 9.41 -15.51
N GLN A 349 24.26 8.35 -14.86
CA GLN A 349 23.61 7.21 -15.47
C GLN A 349 22.51 6.72 -14.53
N TYR A 350 21.31 6.41 -15.08
CA TYR A 350 20.25 5.73 -14.31
C TYR A 350 20.61 4.25 -14.12
N GLU A 351 20.23 3.66 -12.99
CA GLU A 351 20.62 2.27 -12.64
C GLU A 351 20.22 1.23 -13.69
N GLU A 352 19.07 1.41 -14.36
CA GLU A 352 18.59 0.47 -15.38
C GLU A 352 19.26 0.63 -16.75
N ASN A 353 19.94 1.75 -17.01
CA ASN A 353 20.52 2.04 -18.30
C ASN A 353 22.03 1.73 -18.34
N THR A 354 22.47 1.06 -19.38
CA THR A 354 23.90 0.83 -19.65
C THR A 354 24.59 2.08 -20.22
N GLU A 355 23.82 3.06 -20.71
CA GLU A 355 24.34 4.27 -21.35
C GLU A 355 24.29 5.46 -20.40
N LYS A 356 25.36 6.26 -20.42
CA LYS A 356 25.43 7.51 -19.65
C LYS A 356 24.51 8.56 -20.26
N VAL A 357 23.68 9.17 -19.43
CA VAL A 357 22.81 10.28 -19.85
C VAL A 357 23.55 11.62 -19.83
N LEU A 358 24.51 11.78 -18.91
CA LEU A 358 25.37 12.96 -18.86
C LEU A 358 26.84 12.51 -18.87
N ASN A 359 27.63 13.11 -19.77
CA ASN A 359 29.05 12.82 -19.95
C ASN A 359 29.90 14.06 -19.68
N HIS A 360 30.72 14.01 -18.62
CA HIS A 360 31.76 14.99 -18.30
C HIS A 360 31.30 16.47 -18.39
N ILE A 361 30.11 16.76 -17.90
CA ILE A 361 29.54 18.12 -17.90
C ILE A 361 30.33 19.01 -16.95
N SER A 362 30.91 20.08 -17.47
CA SER A 362 31.55 21.14 -16.70
C SER A 362 30.88 22.47 -17.05
N LEU A 363 30.23 23.09 -16.05
CA LEU A 363 29.45 24.31 -16.24
C LEU A 363 29.51 25.14 -14.97
N ASN A 364 29.75 26.44 -15.11
CA ASN A 364 29.61 27.40 -14.01
C ASN A 364 28.48 28.38 -14.33
N VAL A 365 27.55 28.54 -13.38
CA VAL A 365 26.39 29.42 -13.44
C VAL A 365 26.47 30.40 -12.31
N PRO A 366 26.82 31.68 -12.57
CA PRO A 366 26.93 32.70 -11.54
C PRO A 366 25.60 32.95 -10.81
N ALA A 367 25.68 33.41 -9.58
CA ALA A 367 24.52 33.83 -8.82
C ALA A 367 23.68 34.89 -9.56
N GLY A 368 22.37 34.66 -9.63
CA GLY A 368 21.43 35.57 -10.30
C GLY A 368 21.33 35.39 -11.82
N ALA A 369 22.14 34.52 -12.45
CA ALA A 369 22.11 34.29 -13.90
C ALA A 369 20.84 33.56 -14.36
N TYR A 370 20.35 33.93 -15.55
CA TYR A 370 19.22 33.26 -16.22
C TYR A 370 19.75 32.39 -17.36
N MET A 371 19.74 31.07 -17.15
CA MET A 371 20.34 30.06 -18.01
C MET A 371 19.30 29.23 -18.74
N ALA A 372 19.35 29.13 -20.07
CA ALA A 372 18.50 28.25 -20.85
C ALA A 372 19.24 26.96 -21.27
N LEU A 373 18.58 25.83 -21.08
CA LEU A 373 19.02 24.51 -21.54
C LEU A 373 18.25 24.11 -22.79
N VAL A 374 18.96 23.85 -23.87
CA VAL A 374 18.42 23.46 -25.19
C VAL A 374 19.09 22.15 -25.64
N GLY A 375 18.41 21.36 -26.45
CA GLY A 375 18.92 20.10 -26.96
C GLY A 375 17.80 19.18 -27.42
N SER A 376 18.14 18.09 -28.09
CA SER A 376 17.18 17.05 -28.51
C SER A 376 16.43 16.43 -27.29
N SER A 377 15.30 15.77 -27.58
CA SER A 377 14.64 14.96 -26.55
C SER A 377 15.60 13.84 -26.11
N GLY A 378 15.72 13.61 -24.81
CA GLY A 378 16.69 12.63 -24.27
C GLY A 378 18.10 13.15 -24.01
N ALA A 379 18.47 14.37 -24.42
CA ALA A 379 19.82 14.94 -24.23
C ALA A 379 20.23 15.20 -22.75
N GLY A 380 19.42 14.80 -21.78
CA GLY A 380 19.75 14.92 -20.35
C GLY A 380 19.42 16.26 -19.68
N LYS A 381 18.63 17.15 -20.31
CA LYS A 381 18.28 18.48 -19.75
C LYS A 381 17.59 18.40 -18.38
N SER A 382 16.51 17.62 -18.27
CA SER A 382 15.78 17.43 -17.01
C SER A 382 16.61 16.67 -15.98
N THR A 383 17.45 15.73 -16.44
CA THR A 383 18.40 15.01 -15.59
C THR A 383 19.42 15.98 -14.96
N LEU A 384 20.02 16.88 -15.75
CA LEU A 384 20.96 17.89 -15.25
C LEU A 384 20.31 18.75 -14.16
N CYS A 385 19.09 19.21 -14.40
CA CYS A 385 18.32 19.98 -13.42
C CYS A 385 17.99 19.20 -12.16
N SER A 386 17.73 17.88 -12.26
CA SER A 386 17.40 17.00 -11.12
C SER A 386 18.57 16.74 -10.18
N LEU A 387 19.82 16.93 -10.66
CA LEU A 387 21.02 16.80 -9.83
C LEU A 387 21.21 18.00 -8.87
N ILE A 388 20.69 19.18 -9.20
CA ILE A 388 20.83 20.39 -8.36
C ILE A 388 20.13 20.21 -7.00
N PRO A 389 18.85 19.77 -6.92
CA PRO A 389 18.17 19.50 -5.64
C PRO A 389 18.56 18.12 -5.04
N ARG A 390 19.55 17.46 -5.63
CA ARG A 390 20.00 16.12 -5.22
C ARG A 390 18.83 15.13 -5.18
N PHE A 391 18.07 15.04 -6.29
CA PHE A 391 17.09 13.97 -6.47
C PHE A 391 17.78 12.66 -6.84
N TYR A 392 18.95 12.78 -7.46
CA TYR A 392 19.89 11.71 -7.77
C TYR A 392 21.30 12.17 -7.43
N ASP A 393 22.19 11.26 -7.06
CA ASP A 393 23.61 11.54 -6.91
C ASP A 393 24.35 11.30 -8.22
N VAL A 394 25.37 12.11 -8.50
CA VAL A 394 26.21 11.96 -9.68
C VAL A 394 27.01 10.65 -9.64
N THR A 395 27.19 9.99 -10.78
CA THR A 395 28.06 8.81 -10.90
C THR A 395 29.54 9.18 -11.02
N GLY A 396 29.85 10.44 -11.38
CA GLY A 396 31.19 11.00 -11.41
C GLY A 396 31.17 12.51 -11.32
N GLY A 397 32.22 13.12 -10.77
CA GLY A 397 32.30 14.56 -10.59
C GLY A 397 31.54 15.08 -9.38
N ALA A 398 31.15 16.36 -9.40
CA ALA A 398 30.46 17.02 -8.31
C ALA A 398 29.54 18.15 -8.80
N VAL A 399 28.38 18.32 -8.12
CA VAL A 399 27.54 19.51 -8.22
C VAL A 399 27.72 20.33 -6.97
N LYS A 400 28.03 21.60 -7.13
CA LYS A 400 28.29 22.51 -5.99
C LYS A 400 27.35 23.70 -6.02
N ILE A 401 26.92 24.15 -4.85
CA ILE A 401 26.19 25.40 -4.62
C ILE A 401 27.01 26.26 -3.69
N ASP A 402 27.34 27.47 -4.13
CA ASP A 402 28.21 28.41 -3.42
C ASP A 402 29.54 27.73 -2.97
N GLY A 403 30.11 26.92 -3.86
CA GLY A 403 31.36 26.18 -3.65
C GLY A 403 31.26 24.92 -2.78
N LYS A 404 30.09 24.58 -2.23
CA LYS A 404 29.87 23.37 -1.41
C LYS A 404 29.23 22.27 -2.24
N ASP A 405 29.75 21.05 -2.15
CA ASP A 405 29.15 19.88 -2.80
C ASP A 405 27.75 19.60 -2.22
N VAL A 406 26.76 19.39 -3.08
CA VAL A 406 25.37 19.11 -2.64
C VAL A 406 25.27 17.85 -1.78
N ARG A 407 26.24 16.92 -1.89
CA ARG A 407 26.32 15.71 -1.07
C ARG A 407 26.75 15.95 0.36
N ASP A 408 27.34 17.11 0.66
CA ASP A 408 27.78 17.51 1.99
C ASP A 408 26.77 18.43 2.69
N LEU A 409 25.65 18.72 2.04
CA LEU A 409 24.56 19.54 2.56
C LEU A 409 23.41 18.68 3.11
N THR A 410 22.70 19.19 4.12
CA THR A 410 21.45 18.56 4.53
C THR A 410 20.39 18.74 3.43
N LEU A 411 19.69 17.66 3.08
CA LEU A 411 18.67 17.65 2.01
C LEU A 411 17.59 18.72 2.25
N LYS A 412 17.22 18.90 3.52
CA LYS A 412 16.21 19.91 3.88
C LYS A 412 16.71 21.31 3.52
N SER A 413 17.88 21.71 4.01
CA SER A 413 18.40 23.05 3.75
C SER A 413 18.69 23.30 2.27
N LEU A 414 19.20 22.29 1.56
CA LEU A 414 19.40 22.33 0.11
C LEU A 414 18.09 22.60 -0.63
N ARG A 415 17.07 21.79 -0.39
CA ARG A 415 15.78 21.88 -1.08
C ARG A 415 14.96 23.09 -0.66
N ASP A 416 15.13 23.60 0.56
CA ASP A 416 14.47 24.83 1.00
C ASP A 416 14.89 26.05 0.15
N HIS A 417 16.12 26.06 -0.39
CA HIS A 417 16.65 27.14 -1.22
C HIS A 417 16.44 26.95 -2.73
N ILE A 418 15.78 25.87 -3.16
CA ILE A 418 15.49 25.58 -4.57
C ILE A 418 13.99 25.55 -4.82
N GLY A 419 13.52 26.29 -5.81
CA GLY A 419 12.12 26.26 -6.28
C GLY A 419 12.04 25.62 -7.66
N ILE A 420 11.10 24.68 -7.82
CA ILE A 420 10.91 23.95 -9.08
C ILE A 420 9.50 24.20 -9.59
N VAL A 421 9.37 24.65 -10.83
CA VAL A 421 8.11 24.71 -11.57
C VAL A 421 8.16 23.62 -12.63
N GLN A 422 7.37 22.56 -12.42
CA GLN A 422 7.35 21.37 -13.27
C GLN A 422 6.41 21.55 -14.47
N GLN A 423 6.65 20.79 -15.54
CA GLN A 423 5.79 20.69 -16.71
C GLN A 423 4.41 20.18 -16.31
N ASP A 424 4.37 19.02 -15.65
CA ASP A 424 3.14 18.40 -15.14
C ASP A 424 2.88 18.83 -13.70
N VAL A 425 2.00 19.81 -13.54
CA VAL A 425 1.67 20.36 -12.23
C VAL A 425 0.85 19.38 -11.41
N TYR A 426 1.40 18.96 -10.29
CA TYR A 426 0.66 18.17 -9.30
C TYR A 426 0.02 19.06 -8.23
N LEU A 427 -1.31 18.99 -8.15
CA LEU A 427 -2.10 19.66 -7.09
C LEU A 427 -2.70 18.60 -6.17
N PHE A 428 -2.52 18.80 -4.87
CA PHE A 428 -3.12 17.93 -3.85
C PHE A 428 -4.63 18.17 -3.73
N VAL A 429 -5.34 17.16 -3.28
CA VAL A 429 -6.74 17.31 -2.89
C VAL A 429 -6.82 18.32 -1.73
N GLY A 430 -7.75 19.26 -1.84
CA GLY A 430 -7.93 20.33 -0.87
C GLY A 430 -8.28 21.67 -1.55
N THR A 431 -8.15 22.75 -0.82
CA THR A 431 -8.49 24.09 -1.29
C THR A 431 -7.37 24.71 -2.15
N VAL A 432 -7.70 25.76 -2.89
CA VAL A 432 -6.70 26.62 -3.55
C VAL A 432 -5.69 27.14 -2.53
N PHE A 433 -6.20 27.60 -1.37
CA PHE A 433 -5.38 28.11 -0.28
C PHE A 433 -4.34 27.10 0.21
N ASP A 434 -4.77 25.86 0.53
CA ASP A 434 -3.89 24.79 1.00
C ASP A 434 -2.82 24.46 -0.03
N ASN A 435 -3.20 24.46 -1.30
CA ASN A 435 -2.28 24.15 -2.39
C ASN A 435 -1.20 25.22 -2.57
N ILE A 436 -1.50 26.50 -2.40
CA ILE A 436 -0.48 27.57 -2.42
C ILE A 436 0.36 27.52 -1.15
N ARG A 437 -0.28 27.39 0.04
CA ARG A 437 0.40 27.33 1.34
C ARG A 437 1.38 26.16 1.48
N TYR A 438 1.23 25.14 0.64
CA TYR A 438 2.19 24.01 0.58
C TYR A 438 3.64 24.47 0.36
N GLY A 439 3.87 25.61 -0.30
CA GLY A 439 5.20 26.22 -0.49
C GLY A 439 5.85 26.73 0.81
N LYS A 440 5.03 27.14 1.79
CA LYS A 440 5.44 27.62 3.13
C LYS A 440 4.30 27.33 4.11
N PRO A 441 4.31 26.17 4.82
CA PRO A 441 3.18 25.73 5.67
C PRO A 441 2.75 26.71 6.76
N ASP A 442 3.69 27.53 7.27
CA ASP A 442 3.44 28.50 8.33
C ASP A 442 3.07 29.91 7.79
N ALA A 443 2.82 30.01 6.46
CA ALA A 443 2.46 31.28 5.85
C ALA A 443 1.11 31.82 6.33
N THR A 444 1.02 33.13 6.50
CA THR A 444 -0.24 33.81 6.78
C THR A 444 -1.14 33.85 5.54
N ARG A 445 -2.41 34.19 5.75
CA ARG A 445 -3.37 34.34 4.64
C ARG A 445 -2.95 35.47 3.68
N GLU A 446 -2.43 36.54 4.21
CA GLU A 446 -1.95 37.69 3.46
C GLU A 446 -0.75 37.33 2.58
N GLU A 447 0.22 36.57 3.11
CA GLU A 447 1.37 36.05 2.35
C GLU A 447 0.91 35.15 1.18
N VAL A 448 -0.08 34.29 1.41
CA VAL A 448 -0.65 33.41 0.37
C VAL A 448 -1.33 34.22 -0.73
N ILE A 449 -2.12 35.25 -0.36
CA ILE A 449 -2.79 36.12 -1.32
C ILE A 449 -1.77 36.95 -2.12
N GLU A 450 -0.72 37.44 -1.49
CA GLU A 450 0.34 38.21 -2.16
C GLU A 450 1.11 37.31 -3.15
N ALA A 451 1.45 36.10 -2.77
CA ALA A 451 2.06 35.10 -3.66
C ALA A 451 1.16 34.79 -4.87
N ALA A 452 -0.14 34.66 -4.66
CA ALA A 452 -1.11 34.43 -5.72
C ALA A 452 -1.23 35.65 -6.68
N LYS A 453 -1.17 36.89 -6.15
CA LYS A 453 -1.14 38.11 -6.98
C LYS A 453 0.13 38.14 -7.84
N ASN A 454 1.28 37.82 -7.23
CA ASN A 454 2.56 37.79 -7.94
C ASN A 454 2.60 36.75 -9.06
N ALA A 455 1.87 35.65 -8.91
CA ALA A 455 1.72 34.61 -9.91
C ALA A 455 0.54 34.85 -10.89
N ASN A 456 -0.07 36.02 -10.91
CA ASN A 456 -1.28 36.34 -11.68
C ASN A 456 -2.41 35.31 -11.47
N ALA A 457 -2.49 34.72 -10.27
CA ALA A 457 -3.49 33.70 -9.92
C ALA A 457 -4.72 34.30 -9.21
N HIS A 458 -4.57 35.44 -8.52
CA HIS A 458 -5.61 36.05 -7.72
C HIS A 458 -6.90 36.35 -8.50
N GLU A 459 -6.77 36.85 -9.72
CA GLU A 459 -7.90 37.25 -10.56
C GLU A 459 -8.80 36.07 -10.95
N PHE A 460 -8.25 34.89 -11.21
CA PHE A 460 -9.07 33.72 -11.50
C PHE A 460 -9.57 33.01 -10.22
N ILE A 461 -8.88 33.17 -9.08
CA ILE A 461 -9.28 32.57 -7.82
C ILE A 461 -10.53 33.28 -7.25
N MET A 462 -10.59 34.59 -7.30
CA MET A 462 -11.69 35.37 -6.70
C MET A 462 -13.08 35.04 -7.27
N PRO A 463 -13.26 34.79 -8.58
CA PRO A 463 -14.55 34.37 -9.15
C PRO A 463 -14.95 32.94 -8.85
N LEU A 464 -14.05 32.10 -8.28
CA LEU A 464 -14.42 30.73 -7.90
C LEU A 464 -15.48 30.75 -6.79
N PRO A 465 -16.35 29.72 -6.68
CA PRO A 465 -17.50 29.73 -5.77
C PRO A 465 -17.18 30.11 -4.32
N ASN A 466 -15.99 29.71 -3.81
CA ASN A 466 -15.53 30.01 -2.45
C ASN A 466 -14.15 30.70 -2.47
N GLY A 467 -13.76 31.36 -3.59
CA GLY A 467 -12.45 31.98 -3.73
C GLY A 467 -11.30 31.05 -3.36
N TYR A 468 -10.44 31.45 -2.45
CA TYR A 468 -9.31 30.64 -1.98
C TYR A 468 -9.70 29.34 -1.26
N GLU A 469 -10.89 29.27 -0.68
CA GLU A 469 -11.41 28.07 0.00
C GLU A 469 -12.12 27.10 -0.97
N THR A 470 -12.03 27.35 -2.27
CA THR A 470 -12.61 26.45 -3.28
C THR A 470 -11.83 25.16 -3.32
N ASP A 471 -12.53 24.02 -3.15
CA ASP A 471 -11.97 22.68 -3.36
C ASP A 471 -11.74 22.42 -4.85
N ILE A 472 -10.51 22.11 -5.20
CA ILE A 472 -10.08 21.90 -6.60
C ILE A 472 -10.18 20.45 -7.09
N GLY A 473 -10.55 19.51 -6.21
CA GLY A 473 -10.67 18.09 -6.52
C GLY A 473 -9.32 17.40 -6.73
N GLN A 474 -9.39 16.11 -7.10
CA GLN A 474 -8.18 15.33 -7.35
C GLN A 474 -7.37 15.93 -8.51
N ARG A 475 -6.06 16.15 -8.27
CA ARG A 475 -5.13 16.73 -9.25
C ARG A 475 -5.62 18.05 -9.89
N GLY A 476 -6.48 18.80 -9.16
CA GLY A 476 -7.02 20.05 -9.66
C GLY A 476 -7.88 19.89 -10.92
N ILE A 477 -8.67 18.80 -11.04
CA ILE A 477 -9.48 18.51 -12.24
C ILE A 477 -10.44 19.62 -12.63
N LYS A 478 -10.81 20.47 -11.69
CA LYS A 478 -11.73 21.61 -11.90
C LYS A 478 -11.02 22.84 -12.49
N LEU A 479 -9.70 22.82 -12.67
CA LEU A 479 -8.90 23.93 -13.14
C LEU A 479 -8.32 23.67 -14.54
N SER A 480 -8.19 24.74 -15.34
CA SER A 480 -7.46 24.68 -16.61
C SER A 480 -5.95 24.47 -16.39
N GLY A 481 -5.23 24.05 -17.44
CA GLY A 481 -3.77 23.87 -17.40
C GLY A 481 -3.04 25.14 -16.94
N GLY A 482 -3.39 26.31 -17.50
CA GLY A 482 -2.82 27.60 -17.13
C GLY A 482 -3.14 28.02 -15.70
N GLN A 483 -4.33 27.69 -15.17
CA GLN A 483 -4.68 27.94 -13.78
C GLN A 483 -3.84 27.06 -12.82
N LYS A 484 -3.68 25.78 -13.14
CA LYS A 484 -2.80 24.87 -12.36
C LYS A 484 -1.36 25.39 -12.33
N GLN A 485 -0.84 25.83 -13.49
CA GLN A 485 0.51 26.34 -13.60
C GLN A 485 0.71 27.58 -12.72
N ARG A 486 -0.24 28.53 -12.76
CA ARG A 486 -0.19 29.73 -11.91
C ARG A 486 -0.24 29.41 -10.41
N LEU A 487 -0.98 28.37 -10.00
CA LEU A 487 -0.93 27.91 -8.60
C LEU A 487 0.42 27.31 -8.23
N SER A 488 1.05 26.55 -9.14
CA SER A 488 2.41 26.02 -8.94
C SER A 488 3.43 27.16 -8.80
N ILE A 489 3.32 28.18 -9.64
CA ILE A 489 4.17 29.37 -9.57
C ILE A 489 3.93 30.14 -8.26
N ALA A 490 2.67 30.26 -7.82
CA ALA A 490 2.35 30.89 -6.52
C ALA A 490 2.98 30.15 -5.33
N ARG A 491 3.06 28.81 -5.37
CA ARG A 491 3.82 28.02 -4.36
C ARG A 491 5.28 28.46 -4.28
N VAL A 492 5.91 28.65 -5.44
CA VAL A 492 7.33 29.02 -5.52
C VAL A 492 7.53 30.49 -5.11
N PHE A 493 6.62 31.40 -5.47
CA PHE A 493 6.64 32.78 -4.95
C PHE A 493 6.56 32.82 -3.42
N LEU A 494 5.67 32.01 -2.83
CA LEU A 494 5.50 31.94 -1.38
C LEU A 494 6.74 31.36 -0.69
N LYS A 495 7.39 30.37 -1.29
CA LYS A 495 8.64 29.78 -0.82
C LYS A 495 9.83 30.74 -0.92
N ASN A 496 9.85 31.59 -1.95
CA ASN A 496 10.85 32.63 -2.22
C ASN A 496 12.32 32.16 -2.24
N PRO A 497 12.68 31.10 -3.00
CA PRO A 497 14.02 30.54 -3.01
C PRO A 497 14.97 31.36 -3.92
N PRO A 498 16.30 31.36 -3.65
CA PRO A 498 17.30 32.03 -4.49
C PRO A 498 17.62 31.28 -5.79
N ILE A 499 17.31 29.99 -5.87
CA ILE A 499 17.58 29.14 -7.04
C ILE A 499 16.25 28.64 -7.60
N LEU A 500 16.09 28.71 -8.92
CA LEU A 500 14.88 28.29 -9.63
C LEU A 500 15.20 27.30 -10.74
N ILE A 501 14.30 26.36 -10.95
CA ILE A 501 14.31 25.40 -12.06
C ILE A 501 12.92 25.44 -12.70
N PHE A 502 12.87 25.79 -14.00
CA PHE A 502 11.65 25.78 -14.79
C PHE A 502 11.74 24.66 -15.83
N ASP A 503 10.92 23.64 -15.67
CA ASP A 503 10.87 22.50 -16.59
C ASP A 503 9.62 22.63 -17.47
N GLU A 504 9.83 23.07 -18.74
CA GLU A 504 8.78 23.22 -19.78
C GLU A 504 7.46 23.87 -19.31
N ALA A 505 7.53 24.82 -18.42
CA ALA A 505 6.39 25.35 -17.65
C ALA A 505 5.25 25.96 -18.53
N THR A 506 5.39 26.05 -19.85
CA THR A 506 4.41 26.65 -20.77
C THR A 506 3.99 25.75 -21.94
N SER A 507 4.52 24.55 -22.05
CA SER A 507 4.41 23.70 -23.27
C SER A 507 2.98 23.29 -23.66
N ALA A 508 2.04 23.22 -22.71
CA ALA A 508 0.66 22.72 -22.91
C ALA A 508 -0.43 23.81 -22.79
N LEU A 509 -0.08 25.09 -22.91
CA LEU A 509 -0.98 26.21 -22.69
C LEU A 509 -1.45 26.87 -23.99
N ASP A 510 -2.65 27.44 -23.98
CA ASP A 510 -3.13 28.36 -25.00
C ASP A 510 -2.36 29.68 -24.94
N ASN A 511 -2.32 30.42 -26.07
CA ASN A 511 -1.49 31.60 -26.24
C ASN A 511 -1.75 32.71 -25.17
N GLU A 512 -2.99 32.88 -24.72
CA GLU A 512 -3.33 33.88 -23.70
C GLU A 512 -2.83 33.47 -22.31
N SER A 513 -3.12 32.23 -21.91
CA SER A 513 -2.60 31.66 -20.65
C SER A 513 -1.07 31.57 -20.64
N GLU A 514 -0.45 31.26 -21.78
CA GLU A 514 1.00 31.22 -21.93
C GLU A 514 1.64 32.56 -21.59
N LYS A 515 1.15 33.66 -22.16
CA LYS A 515 1.69 34.99 -21.90
C LYS A 515 1.63 35.34 -20.41
N VAL A 516 0.48 35.11 -19.76
CA VAL A 516 0.30 35.39 -18.32
C VAL A 516 1.23 34.55 -17.46
N VAL A 517 1.43 33.27 -17.82
CA VAL A 517 2.37 32.36 -17.11
C VAL A 517 3.81 32.82 -17.33
N GLN A 518 4.18 33.19 -18.58
CA GLN A 518 5.51 33.68 -18.90
C GLN A 518 5.85 34.95 -18.11
N ASP A 519 4.95 35.94 -18.06
CA ASP A 519 5.13 37.15 -17.27
C ASP A 519 5.35 36.86 -15.79
N SER A 520 4.65 35.85 -15.26
CA SER A 520 4.80 35.41 -13.87
C SER A 520 6.15 34.71 -13.63
N LEU A 521 6.64 33.89 -14.57
CA LEU A 521 7.94 33.24 -14.49
C LEU A 521 9.09 34.25 -14.59
N GLU A 522 9.00 35.25 -15.49
CA GLU A 522 10.00 36.32 -15.62
C GLU A 522 10.06 37.17 -14.34
N LYS A 523 8.89 37.51 -13.76
CA LYS A 523 8.83 38.18 -12.48
C LYS A 523 9.46 37.35 -11.37
N LEU A 524 9.20 36.04 -11.35
CA LEU A 524 9.76 35.11 -10.36
C LEU A 524 11.27 34.99 -10.51
N ALA A 525 11.81 34.93 -11.74
CA ALA A 525 13.22 34.73 -12.02
C ALA A 525 14.11 35.95 -11.67
N LYS A 526 13.51 37.14 -11.47
CA LYS A 526 14.25 38.39 -11.26
C LYS A 526 15.15 38.32 -10.03
N ASN A 527 16.46 38.54 -10.23
CA ASN A 527 17.51 38.49 -9.21
C ASN A 527 17.70 37.09 -8.58
N ARG A 528 17.40 36.02 -9.31
CA ARG A 528 17.57 34.63 -8.86
C ARG A 528 18.29 33.80 -9.91
N THR A 529 19.11 32.87 -9.46
CA THR A 529 19.75 31.91 -10.36
C THR A 529 18.70 30.96 -10.92
N THR A 530 18.50 31.01 -12.23
CA THR A 530 17.38 30.31 -12.88
C THR A 530 17.88 29.41 -13.99
N PHE A 531 17.53 28.14 -13.92
CA PHE A 531 17.65 27.18 -15.01
C PHE A 531 16.30 27.00 -15.69
N VAL A 532 16.27 27.11 -17.00
CA VAL A 532 15.06 26.91 -17.79
C VAL A 532 15.30 25.86 -18.85
N ILE A 533 14.52 24.79 -18.83
CA ILE A 533 14.45 23.84 -19.94
C ILE A 533 13.53 24.44 -20.99
N ALA A 534 14.13 24.95 -22.07
CA ALA A 534 13.44 25.81 -23.00
C ALA A 534 12.93 25.05 -24.23
N HIS A 535 11.61 25.10 -24.43
CA HIS A 535 10.91 24.67 -25.64
C HIS A 535 10.20 25.82 -26.37
N ARG A 536 10.35 27.04 -25.90
CA ARG A 536 9.72 28.25 -26.46
C ARG A 536 10.76 29.30 -26.79
N LEU A 537 10.54 29.98 -27.93
CA LEU A 537 11.43 31.00 -28.47
C LEU A 537 11.66 32.18 -27.51
N SER A 538 10.60 32.66 -26.90
CA SER A 538 10.65 33.77 -25.93
C SER A 538 11.58 33.47 -24.75
N THR A 539 11.48 32.28 -24.22
CA THR A 539 12.29 31.80 -23.10
C THR A 539 13.78 31.72 -23.45
N ILE A 540 14.09 31.30 -24.69
CA ILE A 540 15.47 31.17 -25.17
C ILE A 540 16.10 32.54 -25.43
N LYS A 541 15.37 33.47 -26.06
CA LYS A 541 15.90 34.79 -26.39
C LYS A 541 16.20 35.66 -25.18
N ASN A 542 15.47 35.48 -24.10
CA ASN A 542 15.66 36.24 -22.88
C ASN A 542 16.76 35.68 -21.96
N ALA A 543 17.35 34.53 -22.31
CA ALA A 543 18.41 33.92 -21.52
C ALA A 543 19.74 34.68 -21.67
N GLU A 544 20.42 34.93 -20.57
CA GLU A 544 21.76 35.52 -20.55
C GLU A 544 22.78 34.58 -21.18
N LYS A 545 22.56 33.28 -21.02
CA LYS A 545 23.38 32.25 -21.64
C LYS A 545 22.56 31.02 -21.98
N ILE A 546 22.80 30.44 -23.13
CA ILE A 546 22.18 29.24 -23.63
C ILE A 546 23.22 28.12 -23.62
N ILE A 547 22.84 26.96 -23.13
CA ILE A 547 23.65 25.73 -23.14
C ILE A 547 22.96 24.71 -24.04
N VAL A 548 23.65 24.27 -25.08
CA VAL A 548 23.20 23.20 -25.97
C VAL A 548 23.76 21.87 -25.45
N LEU A 549 22.87 21.00 -25.01
CA LEU A 549 23.19 19.66 -24.53
C LEU A 549 22.99 18.64 -25.64
N SER A 550 23.94 17.73 -25.77
CA SER A 550 23.89 16.52 -26.59
C SER A 550 24.25 15.29 -25.76
N GLU A 551 24.21 14.11 -26.36
CA GLU A 551 24.62 12.84 -25.72
C GLU A 551 26.12 12.85 -25.32
N ASP A 552 26.95 13.62 -26.03
CA ASP A 552 28.37 13.75 -25.76
C ASP A 552 28.72 14.84 -24.72
N GLY A 553 27.73 15.61 -24.25
CA GLY A 553 27.92 16.65 -23.25
C GLY A 553 27.46 18.03 -23.71
N ILE A 554 28.16 19.10 -23.28
CA ILE A 554 27.88 20.47 -23.71
C ILE A 554 28.55 20.70 -25.08
N GLU A 555 27.73 20.84 -26.12
CA GLU A 555 28.18 21.03 -27.48
C GLU A 555 28.46 22.51 -27.77
N GLU A 556 27.54 23.38 -27.39
CA GLU A 556 27.65 24.82 -27.59
C GLU A 556 27.21 25.60 -26.34
N SER A 557 27.81 26.77 -26.14
CA SER A 557 27.33 27.72 -25.13
C SER A 557 27.59 29.16 -25.58
N GLY A 558 26.63 30.06 -25.32
CA GLY A 558 26.70 31.47 -25.68
C GLY A 558 25.38 32.17 -25.57
N THR A 559 25.31 33.42 -26.01
CA THR A 559 24.05 34.15 -26.16
C THR A 559 23.31 33.70 -27.44
N HIS A 560 22.05 34.07 -27.57
CA HIS A 560 21.27 33.77 -28.79
C HIS A 560 21.97 34.24 -30.06
N GLU A 561 22.46 35.47 -30.08
CA GLU A 561 23.12 36.06 -31.24
C GLU A 561 24.42 35.33 -31.58
N GLU A 562 25.28 35.07 -30.59
CA GLU A 562 26.53 34.34 -30.77
C GLU A 562 26.32 32.92 -31.36
N LEU A 563 25.29 32.22 -30.87
CA LEU A 563 25.01 30.85 -31.30
C LEU A 563 24.37 30.80 -32.71
N MET A 564 23.56 31.79 -33.06
CA MET A 564 23.02 31.94 -34.43
C MET A 564 24.12 32.25 -35.44
N ASP A 565 25.07 33.11 -35.07
CA ASP A 565 26.19 33.48 -35.96
C ASP A 565 27.15 32.30 -36.21
N ARG A 566 27.30 31.37 -35.23
CA ARG A 566 28.13 30.16 -35.37
C ARG A 566 27.57 29.14 -36.34
N LYS A 567 26.29 29.18 -36.68
CA LYS A 567 25.59 28.26 -37.59
C LYS A 567 25.77 26.78 -37.23
N GLY A 568 25.78 26.51 -35.95
CA GLY A 568 25.99 25.20 -35.36
C GLY A 568 24.71 24.40 -35.10
N THR A 569 24.74 23.57 -34.06
CA THR A 569 23.61 22.72 -33.61
C THR A 569 22.47 23.58 -33.08
N TYR A 570 22.77 24.69 -32.39
CA TYR A 570 21.76 25.63 -31.91
C TYR A 570 20.92 26.21 -33.06
N GLU A 571 21.54 26.72 -34.11
CA GLU A 571 20.81 27.28 -35.27
C GLU A 571 19.91 26.23 -35.93
N LYS A 572 20.40 24.99 -36.08
CA LYS A 572 19.59 23.89 -36.62
C LYS A 572 18.36 23.59 -35.75
N LEU A 573 18.54 23.46 -34.45
CA LEU A 573 17.44 23.24 -33.48
C LEU A 573 16.45 24.41 -33.51
N TYR A 574 16.95 25.63 -33.55
CA TYR A 574 16.16 26.85 -33.63
C TYR A 574 15.30 26.89 -34.91
N ASN A 575 15.91 26.63 -36.05
CA ASN A 575 15.20 26.62 -37.35
C ASN A 575 14.17 25.49 -37.44
N MET A 576 14.46 24.30 -36.90
CA MET A 576 13.50 23.19 -36.84
C MET A 576 12.29 23.46 -35.95
N GLN A 577 12.47 24.16 -34.85
CA GLN A 577 11.39 24.42 -33.88
C GLN A 577 10.57 25.69 -34.20
N PHE A 578 11.18 26.70 -34.78
CA PHE A 578 10.61 28.06 -34.86
C PHE A 578 10.50 28.65 -36.27
N HIS A 579 11.11 28.05 -37.29
CA HIS A 579 10.93 28.39 -38.68
C HIS A 579 10.21 27.26 -39.43
N LYS A 580 8.89 27.19 -39.25
CA LYS A 580 7.98 26.52 -40.17
C LYS A 580 7.25 27.54 -41.02
#